data_4ead8006d3e12a6dfa274f3537be1ec4
#
_entry.id   4ead8006d3e12a6dfa274f3537be1ec4
#
_cell.length_a   1.000
_cell.length_b   1.000
_cell.length_c   1.000
_cell.angle_alpha   90.00
_cell.angle_beta   90.00
_cell.angle_gamma   90.00
#
_symmetry.space_group_name_H-M   'P 1'
#
loop_
_entity.id
_entity.type
_entity.pdbx_description
1 polymer ?
#
loop_
_entity_poly.entity_id
_entity_poly.type
_entity_poly.pdbx_seq_one_letter_code
_entity_poly.pdbx_strand_id
1 'polypeptide(L)'
;MIIIILFIILISLPVNNYCQGFSKVGTAAAQFLKIGVGARAMGMGETFAAVANDVTALYWNPAGITNLQSISVGVSHSQWFAEIFHNYAGMVIPLGDSDALGIIAISLTTGEQEVTTVEQPDGTGVFYNVNDIAFGLSYARSLTDRFSVGLTVKYIQQSAYNESANTIAIDLGTYLRTGFHNLVIA
;
A
#
# COMPACT_ATOMS: atom_id res chain seq x y z
N MET A 1 23.24 17.84 22.24
CA MET A 1 23.01 19.24 21.83
C MET A 1 23.29 19.47 20.34
N ILE A 2 24.42 19.04 19.80
CA ILE A 2 24.77 19.23 18.36
C ILE A 2 23.79 18.52 17.43
N ILE A 3 23.32 17.29 17.73
CA ILE A 3 22.37 16.52 16.91
C ILE A 3 20.99 17.20 16.84
N ILE A 4 20.55 17.81 17.93
CA ILE A 4 19.27 18.54 17.96
C ILE A 4 19.36 19.82 17.11
N ILE A 5 20.49 20.52 17.15
CA ILE A 5 20.73 21.70 16.33
C ILE A 5 20.78 21.32 14.84
N LEU A 6 21.43 20.21 14.49
CA LEU A 6 21.47 19.70 13.11
C LEU A 6 20.06 19.34 12.59
N PHE A 7 19.22 18.76 13.45
CA PHE A 7 17.83 18.39 13.12
C PHE A 7 16.96 19.64 12.91
N ILE A 8 17.14 20.67 13.71
CA ILE A 8 16.43 21.97 13.57
C ILE A 8 16.87 22.70 12.29
N ILE A 9 18.15 22.64 11.93
CA ILE A 9 18.68 23.25 10.69
C ILE A 9 18.12 22.50 9.46
N LEU A 10 17.95 21.17 9.53
CA LEU A 10 17.40 20.39 8.42
C LEU A 10 15.92 20.73 8.16
N ILE A 11 15.15 21.05 9.21
CA ILE A 11 13.73 21.44 9.12
C ILE A 11 13.57 22.90 8.62
N SER A 12 14.59 23.76 8.83
CA SER A 12 14.54 25.17 8.46
C SER A 12 15.00 25.48 7.02
N LEU A 13 15.38 24.46 6.24
CA LEU A 13 15.70 24.67 4.82
C LEU A 13 14.44 25.12 4.08
N PRO A 14 14.46 26.28 3.39
CA PRO A 14 13.31 26.74 2.63
C PRO A 14 13.06 25.76 1.48
N VAL A 15 11.98 24.99 1.58
CA VAL A 15 11.48 24.21 0.45
C VAL A 15 10.85 25.22 -0.51
N ASN A 16 11.51 25.48 -1.63
CA ASN A 16 10.93 26.28 -2.70
C ASN A 16 9.75 25.51 -3.29
N ASN A 17 8.56 25.76 -2.77
CA ASN A 17 7.33 25.27 -3.36
C ASN A 17 7.07 26.03 -4.66
N TYR A 18 7.52 25.51 -5.78
CA TYR A 18 7.05 25.94 -7.09
C TYR A 18 5.61 25.46 -7.23
N CYS A 19 4.67 26.34 -6.90
CA CYS A 19 3.25 26.12 -7.20
C CYS A 19 3.08 26.17 -8.72
N GLN A 20 3.19 25.03 -9.39
CA GLN A 20 2.77 24.91 -10.77
C GLN A 20 1.24 24.89 -10.79
N GLY A 21 0.66 26.01 -11.23
CA GLY A 21 -0.79 26.26 -11.26
C GLY A 21 -1.55 25.45 -12.31
N PHE A 22 -1.35 24.15 -12.38
CA PHE A 22 -2.24 23.23 -13.05
C PHE A 22 -3.03 22.45 -12.00
N SER A 23 -4.27 22.84 -11.78
CA SER A 23 -5.20 21.98 -11.07
C SER A 23 -5.48 20.77 -11.97
N LYS A 24 -4.70 19.71 -11.80
CA LYS A 24 -4.94 18.42 -12.42
C LYS A 24 -6.11 17.77 -11.66
N VAL A 25 -7.33 18.09 -12.07
CA VAL A 25 -8.53 17.46 -11.52
C VAL A 25 -8.49 15.96 -11.88
N GLY A 26 -8.58 15.08 -10.89
CA GLY A 26 -8.58 13.62 -11.11
C GLY A 26 -7.22 12.93 -11.18
N THR A 27 -6.11 13.61 -10.84
CA THR A 27 -4.74 13.08 -11.00
C THR A 27 -4.06 12.63 -9.71
N ALA A 28 -4.79 12.22 -8.70
CA ALA A 28 -4.14 11.56 -7.57
C ALA A 28 -3.68 10.17 -8.01
N ALA A 29 -2.36 9.92 -7.97
CA ALA A 29 -1.77 8.66 -8.36
C ALA A 29 -2.21 7.51 -7.44
N ALA A 30 -2.32 6.31 -7.99
CA ALA A 30 -2.47 5.06 -7.25
C ALA A 30 -3.66 5.01 -6.26
N GLN A 31 -4.81 5.57 -6.62
CA GLN A 31 -6.01 5.57 -5.75
C GLN A 31 -6.48 4.17 -5.37
N PHE A 32 -6.25 3.16 -6.21
CA PHE A 32 -6.59 1.77 -5.94
C PHE A 32 -5.87 1.20 -4.72
N LEU A 33 -4.72 1.75 -4.34
CA LEU A 33 -3.99 1.38 -3.13
C LEU A 33 -4.66 1.90 -1.83
N LYS A 34 -5.73 2.67 -1.91
CA LYS A 34 -6.55 3.06 -0.76
C LYS A 34 -7.65 2.05 -0.46
N ILE A 35 -7.87 1.09 -1.34
CA ILE A 35 -8.85 0.02 -1.11
C ILE A 35 -8.25 -0.97 -0.12
N GLY A 36 -8.87 -1.09 1.04
CA GLY A 36 -8.39 -1.94 2.12
C GLY A 36 -8.33 -3.43 1.74
N VAL A 37 -7.37 -4.14 2.32
CA VAL A 37 -7.09 -5.54 2.05
C VAL A 37 -7.44 -6.41 3.24
N GLY A 38 -8.10 -7.53 2.95
CA GLY A 38 -8.43 -8.56 3.94
C GLY A 38 -9.72 -8.30 4.71
N ALA A 39 -10.59 -9.32 4.75
CA ALA A 39 -11.91 -9.22 5.37
C ALA A 39 -11.85 -8.87 6.86
N ARG A 40 -10.82 -9.33 7.57
CA ARG A 40 -10.61 -9.02 8.99
C ARG A 40 -10.37 -7.54 9.23
N ALA A 41 -9.48 -6.92 8.45
CA ALA A 41 -9.17 -5.50 8.54
C ALA A 41 -10.38 -4.64 8.13
N MET A 42 -11.07 -5.02 7.06
CA MET A 42 -12.29 -4.36 6.61
C MET A 42 -13.40 -4.43 7.65
N GLY A 43 -13.59 -5.59 8.31
CA GLY A 43 -14.55 -5.76 9.40
C GLY A 43 -14.23 -4.94 10.64
N MET A 44 -12.96 -4.50 10.82
CA MET A 44 -12.51 -3.60 11.89
C MET A 44 -12.52 -2.12 11.49
N GLY A 45 -13.15 -1.78 10.34
CA GLY A 45 -13.18 -0.41 9.83
C GLY A 45 -11.80 0.12 9.47
N GLU A 46 -10.93 -0.75 8.92
CA GLU A 46 -9.57 -0.44 8.47
C GLU A 46 -8.58 -0.05 9.58
N THR A 47 -8.97 -0.19 10.85
CA THR A 47 -8.10 0.07 12.00
C THR A 47 -7.23 -1.15 12.31
N PHE A 48 -6.30 -1.49 11.42
CA PHE A 48 -5.55 -2.74 11.48
C PHE A 48 -4.04 -2.58 11.73
N ALA A 49 -3.46 -1.40 11.59
CA ALA A 49 -2.01 -1.17 11.66
C ALA A 49 -1.38 -1.70 12.97
N ALA A 50 -2.04 -1.48 14.12
CA ALA A 50 -1.56 -1.94 15.43
C ALA A 50 -1.90 -3.41 15.72
N VAL A 51 -2.80 -4.04 14.96
CA VAL A 51 -3.21 -5.44 15.12
C VAL A 51 -2.53 -6.36 14.08
N ALA A 52 -1.85 -5.77 13.10
CA ALA A 52 -1.25 -6.45 11.95
C ALA A 52 -0.34 -7.61 12.37
N ASN A 53 -0.90 -8.83 12.35
CA ASN A 53 -0.25 -10.08 12.76
C ASN A 53 -0.54 -11.24 11.80
N ASP A 54 -0.92 -10.92 10.57
CA ASP A 54 -1.10 -11.87 9.48
C ASP A 54 -0.47 -11.31 8.19
N VAL A 55 -0.58 -12.02 7.08
CA VAL A 55 0.07 -11.65 5.80
C VAL A 55 -0.40 -10.29 5.29
N THR A 56 -1.61 -9.84 5.65
CA THR A 56 -2.11 -8.50 5.26
C THR A 56 -1.37 -7.37 5.95
N ALA A 57 -0.52 -7.66 6.96
CA ALA A 57 0.42 -6.68 7.53
C ALA A 57 1.33 -6.05 6.47
N LEU A 58 1.67 -6.76 5.40
CA LEU A 58 2.40 -6.22 4.24
C LEU A 58 1.74 -4.97 3.64
N TYR A 59 0.43 -4.89 3.73
CA TYR A 59 -0.34 -3.74 3.25
C TYR A 59 -0.53 -2.69 4.35
N TRP A 60 -0.91 -3.10 5.58
CA TRP A 60 -1.34 -2.19 6.63
C TRP A 60 -0.19 -1.59 7.44
N ASN A 61 0.82 -2.40 7.76
CA ASN A 61 1.99 -1.98 8.54
C ASN A 61 3.14 -2.97 8.32
N PRO A 62 4.14 -2.65 7.50
CA PRO A 62 5.22 -3.58 7.20
C PRO A 62 6.02 -4.02 8.43
N ALA A 63 6.06 -3.24 9.52
CA ALA A 63 6.71 -3.68 10.75
C ALA A 63 5.98 -4.87 11.39
N GLY A 64 4.67 -5.03 11.14
CA GLY A 64 3.86 -6.11 11.68
C GLY A 64 4.25 -7.50 11.17
N ILE A 65 4.95 -7.61 10.03
CA ILE A 65 5.38 -8.92 9.50
C ILE A 65 6.40 -9.63 10.39
N THR A 66 7.10 -8.92 11.29
CA THR A 66 7.99 -9.53 12.29
C THR A 66 7.24 -10.39 13.32
N ASN A 67 5.91 -10.25 13.42
CA ASN A 67 5.08 -11.08 14.29
C ASN A 67 4.80 -12.48 13.74
N LEU A 68 5.10 -12.72 12.46
CA LEU A 68 4.92 -14.01 11.81
C LEU A 68 6.17 -14.86 11.95
N GLN A 69 6.04 -16.01 12.63
CA GLN A 69 7.16 -16.91 12.92
C GLN A 69 7.33 -18.05 11.91
N SER A 70 6.45 -18.14 10.94
CA SER A 70 6.48 -19.15 9.88
C SER A 70 6.20 -18.54 8.52
N ILE A 71 6.64 -19.22 7.45
CA ILE A 71 6.29 -18.82 6.10
C ILE A 71 4.76 -18.76 6.00
N SER A 72 4.27 -17.62 5.61
CA SER A 72 2.84 -17.33 5.55
C SER A 72 2.48 -16.78 4.19
N VAL A 73 1.41 -17.30 3.60
CA VAL A 73 0.88 -16.86 2.31
C VAL A 73 -0.59 -16.48 2.51
N GLY A 74 -1.00 -15.42 1.87
CA GLY A 74 -2.39 -14.97 1.91
C GLY A 74 -2.83 -14.40 0.58
N VAL A 75 -4.09 -14.62 0.25
CA VAL A 75 -4.76 -14.06 -0.93
C VAL A 75 -6.09 -13.47 -0.50
N SER A 76 -6.48 -12.38 -1.15
CA SER A 76 -7.80 -11.77 -0.97
C SER A 76 -8.35 -11.38 -2.34
N HIS A 77 -9.62 -11.69 -2.58
CA HIS A 77 -10.35 -11.28 -3.76
C HIS A 77 -11.61 -10.55 -3.32
N SER A 78 -11.83 -9.38 -3.89
CA SER A 78 -13.01 -8.57 -3.62
C SER A 78 -13.62 -8.13 -4.94
N GLN A 79 -14.88 -8.46 -5.12
CA GLN A 79 -15.68 -7.96 -6.23
C GLN A 79 -16.48 -6.76 -5.76
N TRP A 80 -16.32 -5.65 -6.46
CA TRP A 80 -17.04 -4.42 -6.24
C TRP A 80 -18.16 -4.25 -7.26
N PHE A 81 -18.90 -3.15 -7.16
CA PHE A 81 -19.89 -2.78 -8.17
C PHE A 81 -19.22 -2.52 -9.53
N ALA A 82 -19.99 -2.54 -10.60
CA ALA A 82 -19.54 -2.26 -11.97
C ALA A 82 -18.37 -3.14 -12.43
N GLU A 83 -18.39 -4.43 -12.05
CA GLU A 83 -17.37 -5.43 -12.44
C GLU A 83 -15.93 -5.02 -12.11
N ILE A 84 -15.74 -4.28 -11.03
CA ILE A 84 -14.42 -3.95 -10.51
C ILE A 84 -13.95 -5.08 -9.60
N PHE A 85 -12.77 -5.61 -9.89
CA PHE A 85 -12.12 -6.68 -9.14
C PHE A 85 -10.86 -6.14 -8.47
N HIS A 86 -10.77 -6.31 -7.16
CA HIS A 86 -9.57 -5.98 -6.39
C HIS A 86 -8.98 -7.26 -5.82
N ASN A 87 -7.73 -7.54 -6.18
CA ASN A 87 -7.01 -8.74 -5.77
C ASN A 87 -5.77 -8.37 -4.98
N TYR A 88 -5.47 -9.17 -3.99
CA TYR A 88 -4.28 -9.10 -3.17
C TYR A 88 -3.66 -10.49 -3.06
N ALA A 89 -2.35 -10.55 -3.16
CA ALA A 89 -1.55 -11.72 -2.82
C ALA A 89 -0.31 -11.27 -2.05
N GLY A 90 0.02 -11.97 -0.98
CA GLY A 90 1.18 -11.68 -0.17
C GLY A 90 1.85 -12.94 0.35
N MET A 91 3.16 -12.86 0.56
CA MET A 91 3.96 -13.89 1.20
C MET A 91 4.95 -13.24 2.16
N VAL A 92 5.06 -13.81 3.34
CA VAL A 92 6.04 -13.42 4.36
C VAL A 92 6.96 -14.60 4.66
N ILE A 93 8.24 -14.34 4.69
CA ILE A 93 9.31 -15.31 4.98
C ILE A 93 10.11 -14.79 6.16
N PRO A 94 9.96 -15.36 7.37
CA PRO A 94 10.81 -15.03 8.50
C PRO A 94 12.26 -15.44 8.21
N LEU A 95 13.21 -14.57 8.56
CA LEU A 95 14.66 -14.79 8.45
C LEU A 95 15.28 -14.89 9.84
N GLY A 96 14.96 -15.98 10.55
CA GLY A 96 15.32 -16.14 11.96
C GLY A 96 14.34 -15.44 12.91
N ASP A 97 14.82 -15.03 14.09
CA ASP A 97 13.96 -14.54 15.18
C ASP A 97 13.62 -13.04 15.08
N SER A 98 14.39 -12.28 14.31
CA SER A 98 14.31 -10.81 14.32
C SER A 98 13.93 -10.19 13.00
N ASP A 99 14.16 -10.88 11.90
CA ASP A 99 14.04 -10.34 10.55
C ASP A 99 12.95 -11.03 9.76
N ALA A 100 12.29 -10.31 8.86
CA ALA A 100 11.31 -10.88 7.95
C ALA A 100 11.36 -10.18 6.58
N LEU A 101 11.22 -10.97 5.53
CA LEU A 101 11.00 -10.50 4.17
C LEU A 101 9.56 -10.71 3.77
N GLY A 102 9.05 -9.81 2.93
CA GLY A 102 7.71 -9.92 2.39
C GLY A 102 7.64 -9.54 0.93
N ILE A 103 6.74 -10.20 0.22
CA ILE A 103 6.40 -9.88 -1.17
C ILE A 103 4.90 -9.63 -1.23
N ILE A 104 4.49 -8.59 -1.93
CA ILE A 104 3.09 -8.20 -2.08
C ILE A 104 2.80 -7.93 -3.56
N ALA A 105 1.64 -8.37 -4.01
CA ALA A 105 1.05 -8.02 -5.29
C ALA A 105 -0.39 -7.57 -5.07
N ILE A 106 -0.77 -6.44 -5.66
CA ILE A 106 -2.12 -5.89 -5.61
C ILE A 106 -2.53 -5.58 -7.04
N SER A 107 -3.73 -5.94 -7.43
CA SER A 107 -4.30 -5.53 -8.72
C SER A 107 -5.73 -5.04 -8.58
N LEU A 108 -6.05 -4.04 -9.37
CA LEU A 108 -7.42 -3.60 -9.60
C LEU A 108 -7.68 -3.67 -11.10
N THR A 109 -8.74 -4.36 -11.47
CA THR A 109 -9.15 -4.53 -12.87
C THR A 109 -10.62 -4.20 -13.00
N THR A 110 -10.99 -3.44 -14.02
CA THR A 110 -12.40 -3.21 -14.36
C THR A 110 -12.85 -4.20 -15.44
N GLY A 111 -14.15 -4.45 -15.52
CA GLY A 111 -14.75 -5.07 -16.69
C GLY A 111 -14.52 -4.24 -17.97
N GLU A 112 -14.85 -4.81 -19.11
CA GLU A 112 -14.78 -4.11 -20.39
C GLU A 112 -15.76 -2.93 -20.40
N GLN A 113 -15.24 -1.76 -20.73
CA GLN A 113 -16.01 -0.53 -20.89
C GLN A 113 -16.05 -0.15 -22.34
N GLU A 114 -17.23 0.14 -22.87
CA GLU A 114 -17.35 0.59 -24.25
C GLU A 114 -17.01 2.08 -24.38
N VAL A 115 -16.21 2.42 -25.36
CA VAL A 115 -15.89 3.80 -25.68
C VAL A 115 -17.12 4.47 -26.28
N THR A 116 -17.56 5.56 -25.65
CA THR A 116 -18.65 6.41 -26.16
C THR A 116 -18.11 7.75 -26.59
N THR A 117 -18.70 8.34 -27.63
CA THR A 117 -18.39 9.70 -28.10
C THR A 117 -19.65 10.55 -28.17
N VAL A 118 -19.48 11.86 -28.32
CA VAL A 118 -20.62 12.78 -28.50
C VAL A 118 -21.45 12.42 -29.73
N GLU A 119 -20.81 11.85 -30.76
CA GLU A 119 -21.46 11.45 -32.02
C GLU A 119 -22.05 10.05 -31.96
N GLN A 120 -21.53 9.19 -31.05
CA GLN A 120 -21.96 7.81 -30.82
C GLN A 120 -22.17 7.55 -29.33
N PRO A 121 -23.24 8.08 -28.74
CA PRO A 121 -23.51 7.95 -27.28
C PRO A 121 -23.89 6.52 -26.87
N ASP A 122 -24.38 5.72 -27.80
CA ASP A 122 -24.78 4.31 -27.58
C ASP A 122 -23.61 3.33 -27.64
N GLY A 123 -22.40 3.83 -28.00
CA GLY A 123 -21.17 3.04 -28.11
C GLY A 123 -20.52 3.10 -29.48
N THR A 124 -19.21 2.96 -29.53
CA THR A 124 -18.40 2.95 -30.76
C THR A 124 -18.06 1.54 -31.22
N GLY A 125 -18.41 0.50 -30.46
CA GLY A 125 -17.96 -0.88 -30.66
C GLY A 125 -16.49 -1.13 -30.27
N VAL A 126 -15.80 -0.12 -29.72
CA VAL A 126 -14.44 -0.25 -29.19
C VAL A 126 -14.51 -0.41 -27.68
N PHE A 127 -13.86 -1.43 -27.14
CA PHE A 127 -13.84 -1.71 -25.70
C PHE A 127 -12.45 -1.44 -25.12
N TYR A 128 -12.42 -1.02 -23.86
CA TYR A 128 -11.20 -0.87 -23.06
C TYR A 128 -11.42 -1.36 -21.63
N ASN A 129 -10.35 -1.65 -20.95
CA ASN A 129 -10.34 -1.91 -19.51
C ASN A 129 -9.33 -1.01 -18.81
N VAL A 130 -9.52 -0.84 -17.52
CA VAL A 130 -8.53 -0.23 -16.62
C VAL A 130 -7.87 -1.32 -15.82
N ASN A 131 -6.56 -1.32 -15.79
CA ASN A 131 -5.76 -2.30 -15.06
C ASN A 131 -4.64 -1.60 -14.29
N ASP A 132 -4.77 -1.63 -12.96
CA ASP A 132 -3.79 -1.08 -12.05
C ASP A 132 -3.11 -2.23 -11.30
N ILE A 133 -1.80 -2.22 -11.26
CA ILE A 133 -1.00 -3.26 -10.60
C ILE A 133 0.05 -2.60 -9.71
N ALA A 134 0.26 -3.18 -8.52
CA ALA A 134 1.36 -2.82 -7.65
C ALA A 134 2.09 -4.10 -7.19
N PHE A 135 3.41 -4.08 -7.28
CA PHE A 135 4.30 -5.09 -6.71
C PHE A 135 5.19 -4.45 -5.66
N GLY A 136 5.34 -5.08 -4.51
CA GLY A 136 6.15 -4.56 -3.42
C GLY A 136 7.06 -5.61 -2.80
N LEU A 137 8.21 -5.14 -2.34
CA LEU A 137 9.14 -5.86 -1.50
C LEU A 137 9.22 -5.18 -0.14
N SER A 138 9.06 -5.97 0.91
CA SER A 138 9.07 -5.52 2.29
C SER A 138 10.21 -6.16 3.05
N TYR A 139 10.83 -5.38 3.92
CA TYR A 139 11.76 -5.87 4.93
C TYR A 139 11.38 -5.27 6.27
N ALA A 140 11.36 -6.10 7.28
CA ALA A 140 11.13 -5.66 8.65
C ALA A 140 12.10 -6.31 9.61
N ARG A 141 12.41 -5.58 10.68
CA ARG A 141 13.32 -6.03 11.73
C ARG A 141 12.81 -5.64 13.10
N SER A 142 12.83 -6.59 14.02
CA SER A 142 12.67 -6.35 15.45
C SER A 142 13.97 -5.82 16.01
N LEU A 143 13.99 -4.53 16.40
CA LEU A 143 15.17 -3.89 16.99
C LEU A 143 15.32 -4.24 18.46
N THR A 144 14.21 -4.51 19.12
CA THR A 144 14.12 -5.01 20.48
C THR A 144 12.94 -5.98 20.60
N ASP A 145 12.81 -6.67 21.72
CA ASP A 145 11.67 -7.57 22.00
C ASP A 145 10.30 -6.87 21.90
N ARG A 146 10.28 -5.55 21.89
CA ARG A 146 9.04 -4.75 21.90
C ARG A 146 8.90 -3.78 20.73
N PHE A 147 9.97 -3.53 19.99
CA PHE A 147 9.97 -2.51 18.94
C PHE A 147 10.48 -3.07 17.64
N SER A 148 9.66 -2.97 16.61
CA SER A 148 9.98 -3.37 15.24
C SER A 148 9.80 -2.20 14.29
N VAL A 149 10.57 -2.22 13.21
CA VAL A 149 10.49 -1.28 12.08
C VAL A 149 10.33 -2.06 10.80
N GLY A 150 9.66 -1.48 9.82
CA GLY A 150 9.46 -2.09 8.51
C GLY A 150 9.50 -1.06 7.40
N LEU A 151 9.93 -1.49 6.25
CA LEU A 151 10.01 -0.73 5.00
C LEU A 151 9.41 -1.57 3.88
N THR A 152 8.61 -0.95 3.03
CA THR A 152 8.16 -1.55 1.76
C THR A 152 8.48 -0.60 0.62
N VAL A 153 9.03 -1.13 -0.47
CA VAL A 153 9.17 -0.42 -1.73
C VAL A 153 8.21 -1.04 -2.72
N LYS A 154 7.35 -0.22 -3.33
CA LYS A 154 6.33 -0.64 -4.29
C LYS A 154 6.61 -0.04 -5.66
N TYR A 155 6.55 -0.86 -6.68
CA TYR A 155 6.43 -0.44 -8.07
C TYR A 155 4.96 -0.50 -8.48
N ILE A 156 4.46 0.57 -9.05
CA ILE A 156 3.05 0.75 -9.39
C ILE A 156 2.96 1.05 -10.87
N GLN A 157 2.09 0.34 -11.56
CA GLN A 157 1.75 0.57 -12.96
C GLN A 157 0.23 0.73 -13.06
N GLN A 158 -0.19 1.80 -13.70
CA GLN A 158 -1.59 2.08 -13.99
C GLN A 158 -1.76 2.18 -15.50
N SER A 159 -2.77 1.52 -16.03
CA SER A 159 -3.08 1.56 -17.47
C SER A 159 -4.58 1.72 -17.69
N ALA A 160 -4.92 2.63 -18.56
CA ALA A 160 -6.30 2.88 -18.97
C ALA A 160 -6.32 3.18 -20.48
N TYR A 161 -7.05 2.39 -21.23
CA TYR A 161 -7.15 2.51 -22.69
C TYR A 161 -5.75 2.49 -23.34
N ASN A 162 -5.30 3.59 -23.96
CA ASN A 162 -4.01 3.70 -24.64
C ASN A 162 -2.92 4.39 -23.80
N GLU A 163 -3.23 4.74 -22.55
CA GLU A 163 -2.32 5.48 -21.68
C GLU A 163 -1.81 4.58 -20.54
N SER A 164 -0.55 4.76 -20.17
CA SER A 164 0.04 4.07 -19.03
C SER A 164 0.93 5.00 -18.22
N ALA A 165 0.92 4.83 -16.92
CA ALA A 165 1.75 5.56 -15.98
C ALA A 165 2.43 4.60 -15.00
N ASN A 166 3.68 4.87 -14.66
CA ASN A 166 4.43 4.08 -13.69
C ASN A 166 4.96 5.00 -12.59
N THR A 167 5.00 4.47 -11.36
CA THR A 167 5.58 5.21 -10.22
C THR A 167 6.14 4.25 -9.18
N ILE A 168 6.94 4.79 -8.28
CA ILE A 168 7.47 4.07 -7.12
C ILE A 168 6.91 4.72 -5.86
N ALA A 169 6.51 3.89 -4.90
CA ALA A 169 6.09 4.31 -3.57
C ALA A 169 6.93 3.63 -2.50
N ILE A 170 7.05 4.28 -1.35
CA ILE A 170 7.77 3.77 -0.19
C ILE A 170 6.85 3.88 1.01
N ASP A 171 6.67 2.78 1.74
CA ASP A 171 5.96 2.75 3.00
C ASP A 171 6.92 2.50 4.15
N LEU A 172 6.72 3.19 5.23
CA LEU A 172 7.44 3.01 6.49
C LEU A 172 6.44 2.60 7.56
N GLY A 173 6.81 1.64 8.38
CA GLY A 173 5.99 1.21 9.50
C GLY A 173 6.81 1.04 10.78
N THR A 174 6.15 1.24 11.90
CA THR A 174 6.68 0.94 13.22
C THR A 174 5.69 0.09 13.99
N TYR A 175 6.16 -0.69 14.94
CA TYR A 175 5.32 -1.52 15.79
C TYR A 175 5.94 -1.58 17.19
N LEU A 176 5.27 -0.97 18.18
CA LEU A 176 5.73 -0.91 19.56
C LEU A 176 4.74 -1.59 20.49
N ARG A 177 5.16 -2.68 21.11
CA ARG A 177 4.42 -3.31 22.24
C ARG A 177 4.78 -2.59 23.52
N THR A 178 3.86 -1.82 24.06
CA THR A 178 4.08 -1.18 25.36
C THR A 178 4.02 -2.22 26.49
N GLY A 179 4.65 -1.96 27.61
CA GLY A 179 4.50 -2.80 28.80
C GLY A 179 3.18 -2.56 29.57
N PHE A 180 2.30 -1.71 29.04
CA PHE A 180 1.09 -1.26 29.74
C PHE A 180 -0.15 -1.89 29.10
N HIS A 181 -0.82 -2.80 29.82
CA HIS A 181 -2.10 -3.41 29.43
C HIS A 181 -2.17 -3.93 27.96
N ASN A 182 -1.09 -4.49 27.45
CA ASN A 182 -0.99 -4.97 26.06
C ASN A 182 -1.26 -3.89 24.99
N LEU A 183 -1.11 -2.62 25.33
CA LEU A 183 -1.25 -1.52 24.39
C LEU A 183 -0.16 -1.61 23.31
N VAL A 184 -0.57 -1.59 22.07
CA VAL A 184 0.31 -1.52 20.89
C VAL A 184 0.16 -0.15 20.23
N ILE A 185 1.30 0.42 19.81
CA ILE A 185 1.37 1.66 19.04
C ILE A 185 2.03 1.30 17.70
N ALA A 186 1.41 1.76 16.61
CA ALA A 186 1.86 1.50 15.25
C ALA A 186 1.76 2.77 14.38
#